data_0da651952b7787f43d5feb10ae9b9327
#
_entry.id   0da651952b7787f43d5feb10ae9b9327
#
_cell.length_a   1.000
_cell.length_b   1.000
_cell.length_c   1.000
_cell.angle_alpha   90.00
_cell.angle_beta   90.00
_cell.angle_gamma   90.00
#
_symmetry.space_group_name_H-M   'P 1'
#
loop_
_entity.id
_entity.type
_entity.pdbx_description
1 polymer ?
#
loop_
_entity_poly.entity_id
_entity_poly.type
_entity_poly.pdbx_seq_one_letter_code
_entity_poly.pdbx_strand_id
1 'polypeptide(L)'
;MNADHCTPLLAAAGVGVLGNGDEAAGTEEEAIAVVDFLLELGADINHVEDKSESAMHGAAYKSWTKLVAFLASRGADAQVWNRPNRRGWTPLKIAEGNRPGNFRPSAETIEAVRRAMRLGGVEPPKDVLAPENNSGKLP
;
A
#
# COMPACT_ATOMS: atom_id res chain seq x y z
N MET A 1 -5.82 -19.71 -0.30
CA MET A 1 -5.40 -18.85 -1.43
C MET A 1 -6.53 -18.82 -2.44
N ASN A 2 -6.87 -17.67 -2.93
CA ASN A 2 -7.97 -17.56 -3.89
C ASN A 2 -7.44 -17.66 -5.33
N ALA A 3 -8.33 -17.45 -6.31
CA ALA A 3 -7.98 -17.63 -7.71
C ALA A 3 -6.88 -16.70 -8.20
N ASP A 4 -6.68 -15.56 -7.53
CA ASP A 4 -5.64 -14.61 -7.89
C ASP A 4 -4.34 -14.85 -7.13
N HIS A 5 -4.27 -15.93 -6.40
CA HIS A 5 -3.13 -16.25 -5.54
C HIS A 5 -2.93 -15.20 -4.44
N CYS A 6 -4.04 -14.63 -3.97
CA CYS A 6 -4.03 -13.70 -2.87
C CYS A 6 -3.97 -14.49 -1.56
N THR A 7 -2.93 -14.26 -0.80
CA THR A 7 -2.73 -14.98 0.46
C THR A 7 -3.55 -14.34 1.56
N PRO A 8 -3.75 -15.05 2.68
CA PRO A 8 -4.43 -14.43 3.83
C PRO A 8 -3.75 -13.14 4.29
N LEU A 9 -2.41 -13.07 4.20
CA LEU A 9 -1.72 -11.86 4.61
C LEU A 9 -2.10 -10.70 3.70
N LEU A 10 -2.14 -10.93 2.38
CA LEU A 10 -2.53 -9.88 1.45
C LEU A 10 -3.96 -9.42 1.69
N ALA A 11 -4.86 -10.37 1.94
CA ALA A 11 -6.25 -10.02 2.21
C ALA A 11 -6.36 -9.20 3.49
N ALA A 12 -5.62 -9.57 4.53
CA ALA A 12 -5.64 -8.81 5.77
C ALA A 12 -5.11 -7.40 5.56
N ALA A 13 -4.16 -7.24 4.66
CA ALA A 13 -3.58 -5.92 4.38
C ALA A 13 -4.45 -5.09 3.44
N GLY A 14 -5.57 -5.62 2.97
CA GLY A 14 -6.51 -4.85 2.16
C GLY A 14 -6.54 -5.20 0.70
N VAL A 15 -5.72 -6.15 0.26
CA VAL A 15 -5.71 -6.52 -1.15
C VAL A 15 -6.98 -7.31 -1.48
N GLY A 16 -7.64 -6.91 -2.56
CA GLY A 16 -8.83 -7.62 -3.01
C GLY A 16 -10.11 -7.20 -2.33
N VAL A 17 -10.04 -6.24 -1.41
CA VAL A 17 -11.22 -5.76 -0.69
C VAL A 17 -11.54 -4.36 -1.18
N LEU A 18 -11.75 -4.22 -2.47
CA LEU A 18 -11.94 -2.92 -3.08
C LEU A 18 -13.42 -2.60 -3.18
N GLY A 19 -13.76 -1.39 -2.85
CA GLY A 19 -15.07 -0.85 -3.15
C GLY A 19 -16.17 -1.16 -2.17
N ASN A 20 -16.06 -2.21 -1.40
CA ASN A 20 -17.12 -2.58 -0.46
C ASN A 20 -16.60 -2.46 0.95
N GLY A 21 -16.71 -1.27 1.51
CA GLY A 21 -16.15 -1.02 2.81
C GLY A 21 -16.65 -1.94 3.90
N ASP A 22 -17.86 -2.41 3.74
CA ASP A 22 -18.46 -3.24 4.78
C ASP A 22 -17.88 -4.65 4.83
N GLU A 23 -17.30 -5.12 3.72
CA GLU A 23 -16.59 -6.40 3.79
C GLU A 23 -15.21 -6.23 4.35
N ALA A 24 -14.70 -5.02 4.30
CA ALA A 24 -13.37 -4.78 4.87
C ALA A 24 -13.52 -4.91 6.35
N ALA A 25 -13.36 -6.09 6.82
CA ALA A 25 -13.56 -6.35 8.23
C ALA A 25 -12.47 -5.68 9.02
N GLY A 26 -12.88 -4.93 10.00
CA GLY A 26 -12.00 -4.56 11.05
C GLY A 26 -11.28 -3.24 10.86
N THR A 27 -10.51 -2.94 11.87
CA THR A 27 -9.77 -1.70 11.96
C THR A 27 -8.33 -1.93 11.50
N GLU A 28 -7.61 -0.84 11.36
CA GLU A 28 -6.19 -0.92 11.05
C GLU A 28 -5.44 -1.72 12.11
N GLU A 29 -5.77 -1.51 13.38
CA GLU A 29 -5.12 -2.24 14.46
C GLU A 29 -5.37 -3.73 14.36
N GLU A 30 -6.58 -4.11 14.00
CA GLU A 30 -6.89 -5.53 13.83
C GLU A 30 -6.14 -6.11 12.64
N ALA A 31 -6.03 -5.34 11.56
CA ALA A 31 -5.29 -5.77 10.39
C ALA A 31 -3.81 -5.99 10.74
N ILE A 32 -3.22 -5.07 11.49
CA ILE A 32 -1.83 -5.21 11.90
C ILE A 32 -1.67 -6.47 12.75
N ALA A 33 -2.58 -6.71 13.67
CA ALA A 33 -2.50 -7.90 14.53
C ALA A 33 -2.56 -9.19 13.71
N VAL A 34 -3.44 -9.22 12.70
CA VAL A 34 -3.56 -10.41 11.86
C VAL A 34 -2.30 -10.59 11.02
N VAL A 35 -1.80 -9.51 10.43
CA VAL A 35 -0.60 -9.58 9.62
C VAL A 35 0.58 -10.06 10.47
N ASP A 36 0.72 -9.51 11.68
CA ASP A 36 1.78 -9.90 12.59
C ASP A 36 1.70 -11.40 12.90
N PHE A 37 0.50 -11.88 13.22
CA PHE A 37 0.28 -13.29 13.52
C PHE A 37 0.67 -14.17 12.32
N LEU A 38 0.25 -13.78 11.13
CA LEU A 38 0.55 -14.56 9.93
C LEU A 38 2.05 -14.57 9.65
N LEU A 39 2.73 -13.45 9.88
CA LEU A 39 4.17 -13.42 9.69
C LEU A 39 4.87 -14.37 10.66
N GLU A 40 4.38 -14.46 11.89
CA GLU A 40 4.95 -15.40 12.85
C GLU A 40 4.72 -16.85 12.43
N LEU A 41 3.67 -17.10 11.66
CA LEU A 41 3.42 -18.43 11.12
C LEU A 41 4.21 -18.72 9.86
N GLY A 42 5.02 -17.77 9.39
CA GLY A 42 5.87 -17.99 8.24
C GLY A 42 5.34 -17.46 6.92
N ALA A 43 4.30 -16.63 6.96
CA ALA A 43 3.76 -16.04 5.74
C ALA A 43 4.82 -15.13 5.09
N ASP A 44 4.79 -15.08 3.76
CA ASP A 44 5.75 -14.28 2.99
C ASP A 44 5.23 -12.86 2.85
N ILE A 45 5.89 -11.93 3.53
CA ILE A 45 5.49 -10.52 3.48
C ILE A 45 5.71 -9.93 2.08
N ASN A 46 6.55 -10.56 1.28
CA ASN A 46 6.89 -10.06 -0.05
C ASN A 46 6.13 -10.75 -1.18
N HIS A 47 5.13 -11.55 -0.84
CA HIS A 47 4.34 -12.21 -1.86
C HIS A 47 3.53 -11.18 -2.64
N VAL A 48 3.45 -11.37 -3.97
CA VAL A 48 2.70 -10.51 -4.88
C VAL A 48 1.69 -11.40 -5.58
N GLU A 49 0.43 -10.97 -5.60
CA GLU A 49 -0.61 -11.77 -6.23
C GLU A 49 -0.67 -11.48 -7.74
N ASP A 50 -1.60 -12.15 -8.44
CA ASP A 50 -1.61 -12.17 -9.90
C ASP A 50 -1.83 -10.81 -10.54
N LYS A 51 -2.44 -9.87 -9.83
CA LYS A 51 -2.64 -8.51 -10.34
C LYS A 51 -1.52 -7.57 -9.94
N SER A 52 -0.42 -8.15 -9.50
CA SER A 52 0.77 -7.42 -9.07
C SER A 52 0.52 -6.53 -7.86
N GLU A 53 -0.40 -6.97 -6.98
CA GLU A 53 -0.66 -6.26 -5.74
C GLU A 53 0.13 -6.88 -4.62
N SER A 54 0.80 -6.03 -3.85
CA SER A 54 1.52 -6.44 -2.65
C SER A 54 0.76 -5.95 -1.43
N ALA A 55 1.21 -6.38 -0.24
CA ALA A 55 0.60 -5.88 1.00
C ALA A 55 0.67 -4.36 1.09
N MET A 56 1.75 -3.78 0.59
CA MET A 56 1.90 -2.32 0.63
C MET A 56 0.85 -1.64 -0.26
N HIS A 57 0.52 -2.22 -1.41
CA HIS A 57 -0.56 -1.70 -2.24
C HIS A 57 -1.87 -1.69 -1.44
N GLY A 58 -2.16 -2.78 -0.75
CA GLY A 58 -3.37 -2.87 0.05
C GLY A 58 -3.43 -1.81 1.13
N ALA A 59 -2.32 -1.64 1.85
CA ALA A 59 -2.27 -0.64 2.91
C ALA A 59 -2.50 0.76 2.35
N ALA A 60 -1.97 1.04 1.16
CA ALA A 60 -2.17 2.34 0.52
C ALA A 60 -3.63 2.55 0.13
N TYR A 61 -4.28 1.52 -0.41
CA TYR A 61 -5.71 1.64 -0.75
C TYR A 61 -6.56 1.96 0.47
N LYS A 62 -6.22 1.38 1.60
CA LYS A 62 -6.98 1.60 2.83
C LYS A 62 -6.55 2.87 3.55
N SER A 63 -5.50 3.53 3.10
CA SER A 63 -4.91 4.68 3.79
C SER A 63 -4.52 4.33 5.21
N TRP A 64 -4.03 3.14 5.41
CA TRP A 64 -3.60 2.64 6.71
C TRP A 64 -2.12 2.93 6.92
N THR A 65 -1.84 4.14 7.39
CA THR A 65 -0.45 4.61 7.53
C THR A 65 0.35 3.79 8.54
N LYS A 66 -0.31 3.33 9.60
CA LYS A 66 0.38 2.50 10.58
C LYS A 66 0.76 1.15 10.00
N LEU A 67 -0.11 0.59 9.16
CA LEU A 67 0.21 -0.67 8.51
C LEU A 67 1.35 -0.49 7.52
N VAL A 68 1.39 0.63 6.80
CA VAL A 68 2.52 0.94 5.92
C VAL A 68 3.82 0.90 6.72
N ALA A 69 3.86 1.59 7.84
CA ALA A 69 5.07 1.62 8.68
C ALA A 69 5.39 0.25 9.24
N PHE A 70 4.38 -0.50 9.64
CA PHE A 70 4.58 -1.83 10.20
C PHE A 70 5.19 -2.77 9.16
N LEU A 71 4.64 -2.76 7.95
CA LEU A 71 5.18 -3.61 6.89
C LEU A 71 6.63 -3.28 6.61
N ALA A 72 6.95 -1.99 6.52
CA ALA A 72 8.33 -1.58 6.29
C ALA A 72 9.25 -2.05 7.41
N SER A 73 8.79 -2.01 8.64
CA SER A 73 9.60 -2.41 9.78
C SER A 73 9.78 -3.93 9.87
N ARG A 74 8.90 -4.69 9.24
CA ARG A 74 8.95 -6.14 9.31
C ARG A 74 9.62 -6.76 8.09
N GLY A 75 10.27 -5.96 7.27
CA GLY A 75 11.09 -6.48 6.19
C GLY A 75 10.42 -6.51 4.82
N ALA A 76 9.32 -5.79 4.64
CA ALA A 76 8.76 -5.65 3.30
C ALA A 76 9.82 -5.04 2.39
N ASP A 77 10.10 -5.73 1.28
CA ASP A 77 11.20 -5.35 0.39
C ASP A 77 10.71 -4.32 -0.61
N ALA A 78 11.23 -3.10 -0.53
CA ALA A 78 10.81 -2.04 -1.42
C ALA A 78 11.10 -2.35 -2.88
N GLN A 79 12.10 -3.17 -3.16
CA GLN A 79 12.36 -3.60 -4.53
C GLN A 79 11.23 -4.47 -5.04
N VAL A 80 10.46 -5.08 -4.16
CA VAL A 80 9.32 -5.91 -4.53
C VAL A 80 8.04 -5.09 -4.60
N TRP A 81 7.74 -4.31 -3.55
CA TRP A 81 6.44 -3.65 -3.49
C TRP A 81 6.42 -2.32 -4.23
N ASN A 82 7.56 -1.70 -4.49
CA ASN A 82 7.59 -0.42 -5.20
C ASN A 82 7.50 -0.67 -6.70
N ARG A 83 6.43 -1.29 -7.13
CA ARG A 83 6.19 -1.62 -8.52
C ARG A 83 4.73 -1.36 -8.85
N PRO A 84 4.44 -1.04 -10.12
CA PRO A 84 3.05 -0.81 -10.50
C PRO A 84 2.27 -2.12 -10.48
N ASN A 85 1.02 -2.02 -10.07
CA ASN A 85 0.10 -3.13 -10.19
C ASN A 85 -0.44 -3.17 -11.63
N ARG A 86 -1.45 -4.02 -11.87
CA ARG A 86 -1.99 -4.17 -13.22
C ARG A 86 -2.57 -2.86 -13.77
N ARG A 87 -2.99 -1.96 -12.89
CA ARG A 87 -3.53 -0.67 -13.31
C ARG A 87 -2.43 0.38 -13.53
N GLY A 88 -1.17 0.02 -13.30
CA GLY A 88 -0.07 0.95 -13.43
C GLY A 88 0.20 1.79 -12.20
N TRP A 89 -0.32 1.41 -11.06
CA TRP A 89 -0.21 2.19 -9.83
C TRP A 89 0.74 1.51 -8.84
N THR A 90 1.76 2.27 -8.41
CA THR A 90 2.58 1.86 -7.27
C THR A 90 1.84 2.24 -5.98
N PRO A 91 2.27 1.75 -4.83
CA PRO A 91 1.66 2.20 -3.58
C PRO A 91 1.69 3.72 -3.43
N LEU A 92 2.75 4.38 -3.87
CA LEU A 92 2.79 5.84 -3.79
C LEU A 92 1.73 6.48 -4.68
N LYS A 93 1.53 5.97 -5.90
CA LYS A 93 0.49 6.50 -6.77
C LYS A 93 -0.89 6.29 -6.18
N ILE A 94 -1.11 5.17 -5.51
CA ILE A 94 -2.37 4.93 -4.84
C ILE A 94 -2.56 5.97 -3.72
N ALA A 95 -1.51 6.21 -2.94
CA ALA A 95 -1.59 7.20 -1.87
C ALA A 95 -1.85 8.60 -2.43
N GLU A 96 -1.33 8.88 -3.63
CA GLU A 96 -1.55 10.16 -4.29
C GLU A 96 -2.97 10.32 -4.81
N GLY A 97 -3.79 9.29 -4.72
CA GLY A 97 -5.21 9.42 -5.00
C GLY A 97 -5.76 8.43 -6.00
N ASN A 98 -4.91 7.68 -6.69
CA ASN A 98 -5.36 6.77 -7.74
C ASN A 98 -5.96 5.52 -7.12
N ARG A 99 -7.24 5.32 -7.36
CA ARG A 99 -7.96 4.14 -6.88
C ARG A 99 -9.19 3.92 -7.73
N PRO A 100 -9.69 2.68 -7.77
CA PRO A 100 -10.89 2.42 -8.58
C PRO A 100 -12.05 3.26 -8.10
N GLY A 101 -12.74 3.88 -9.02
CA GLY A 101 -13.96 4.56 -8.74
C GLY A 101 -13.84 6.02 -8.36
N ASN A 102 -12.78 6.44 -7.72
CA ASN A 102 -12.64 7.84 -7.37
C ASN A 102 -11.18 8.19 -7.09
N PHE A 103 -10.89 9.46 -7.19
CA PHE A 103 -9.58 10.00 -6.88
C PHE A 103 -9.62 10.52 -5.45
N ARG A 104 -8.77 9.98 -4.60
CA ARG A 104 -8.81 10.33 -3.18
C ARG A 104 -7.40 10.34 -2.59
N PRO A 105 -6.70 11.47 -2.71
CA PRO A 105 -5.35 11.56 -2.15
C PRO A 105 -5.36 11.61 -0.63
N SER A 106 -4.28 11.14 -0.04
CA SER A 106 -4.10 11.17 1.40
C SER A 106 -2.67 11.62 1.69
N ALA A 107 -2.54 12.82 2.19
CA ALA A 107 -1.22 13.38 2.49
C ALA A 107 -0.47 12.50 3.50
N GLU A 108 -1.18 11.98 4.47
CA GLU A 108 -0.57 11.15 5.51
C GLU A 108 -0.06 9.84 4.92
N THR A 109 -0.83 9.24 4.02
CA THR A 109 -0.42 7.99 3.39
C THR A 109 0.75 8.24 2.44
N ILE A 110 0.72 9.36 1.71
CA ILE A 110 1.84 9.73 0.84
C ILE A 110 3.12 9.80 1.68
N GLU A 111 3.08 10.49 2.80
CA GLU A 111 4.26 10.62 3.64
C GLU A 111 4.71 9.28 4.18
N ALA A 112 3.77 8.43 4.60
CA ALA A 112 4.12 7.12 5.13
C ALA A 112 4.79 6.25 4.08
N VAL A 113 4.26 6.25 2.85
CA VAL A 113 4.84 5.45 1.78
C VAL A 113 6.21 5.97 1.39
N ARG A 114 6.37 7.30 1.30
CA ARG A 114 7.67 7.87 0.96
C ARG A 114 8.71 7.51 2.03
N ARG A 115 8.32 7.53 3.28
CA ARG A 115 9.22 7.13 4.37
C ARG A 115 9.58 5.65 4.24
N ALA A 116 8.62 4.81 3.93
CA ALA A 116 8.88 3.38 3.74
C ALA A 116 9.84 3.14 2.57
N MET A 117 9.70 3.91 1.51
CA MET A 117 10.62 3.80 0.38
C MET A 117 12.04 4.12 0.80
N ARG A 118 12.23 5.19 1.57
CA ARG A 118 13.57 5.56 2.03
C ARG A 118 14.17 4.50 2.94
N LEU A 119 13.35 3.94 3.82
CA LEU A 119 13.82 2.87 4.70
C LEU A 119 14.26 1.66 3.89
N GLY A 120 13.64 1.43 2.75
CA GLY A 120 14.01 0.31 1.88
C GLY A 120 15.11 0.64 0.89
N GLY A 121 15.69 1.81 0.97
CA GLY A 121 16.78 2.18 0.09
C GLY A 121 16.33 2.71 -1.26
N VAL A 122 15.06 3.07 -1.39
CA VAL A 122 14.52 3.61 -2.64
C VAL A 122 14.23 5.08 -2.43
N GLU A 123 14.80 5.92 -3.29
CA GLU A 123 14.55 7.35 -3.19
C GLU A 123 13.22 7.67 -3.84
N PRO A 124 12.26 8.25 -3.11
CA PRO A 124 10.98 8.60 -3.73
C PRO A 124 11.16 9.70 -4.76
N PRO A 125 10.29 9.74 -5.76
CA PRO A 125 10.35 10.85 -6.72
C PRO A 125 10.03 12.16 -6.02
N LYS A 126 10.43 13.25 -6.64
CA LYS A 126 10.11 14.56 -6.10
C LYS A 126 8.60 14.72 -5.98
N ASP A 127 8.20 15.45 -4.97
CA ASP A 127 6.79 15.66 -4.69
C ASP A 127 6.19 16.57 -5.75
N VAL A 128 5.50 15.96 -6.69
CA VAL A 128 4.88 16.71 -7.78
C VAL A 128 3.57 17.36 -7.35
N LEU A 129 3.09 17.01 -6.18
CA LEU A 129 1.89 17.63 -5.67
C LEU A 129 2.17 18.97 -5.01
N ALA A 130 3.43 19.26 -4.76
CA ALA A 130 3.81 20.59 -4.28
C ALA A 130 3.52 21.54 -5.42
N PRO A 131 2.86 22.46 -5.27
CA PRO A 131 2.43 23.25 -6.41
C PRO A 131 3.33 24.41 -6.68
N GLU A 132 3.42 23.66 -7.01
CA GLU A 132 3.74 24.03 -7.40
C GLU A 132 3.88 24.24 -7.90
N ASN A 133 3.49 24.31 -7.83
CA ASN A 133 3.39 24.17 -8.37
C ASN A 133 3.25 24.28 -8.77
N ASN A 134 3.15 24.73 -8.86
CA ASN A 134 2.73 24.63 -9.37
C ASN A 134 2.43 24.93 -9.42
N SER A 135 2.44 25.29 -9.54
CA SER A 135 2.04 25.49 -9.69
C SER A 135 1.86 25.80 -9.72
N GLY A 136 1.77 26.20 -9.82
CA GLY A 136 1.45 26.28 -10.10
C GLY A 136 1.79 26.40 -10.38
N LYS A 137 2.05 26.46 -10.63
CA LYS A 137 2.14 26.36 -11.19
C LYS A 137 1.94 26.08 -11.70
N LEU A 138 1.83 26.44 -12.00
CA LEU A 138 1.46 26.13 -12.45
C LEU A 138 1.46 26.31 -12.58
N PRO A 139 1.67 26.46 -12.69
CA PRO A 139 1.35 26.50 -13.01
C PRO A 139 1.13 26.67 -12.97
#